data_6bbf3843edb9cc1964a68dc43ccb2dde
#
_entry.id   6bbf3843edb9cc1964a68dc43ccb2dde
#
_cell.length_a   1.000
_cell.length_b   1.000
_cell.length_c   1.000
_cell.angle_alpha   90.00
_cell.angle_beta   90.00
_cell.angle_gamma   90.00
#
_symmetry.space_group_name_H-M   'P 1'
#
loop_
_entity.id
_entity.type
_entity.pdbx_description
1 polymer ?
#
loop_
_entity_poly.entity_id
_entity_poly.type
_entity_poly.pdbx_seq_one_letter_code
_entity_poly.pdbx_strand_id
1 'polypeptide(L)'
;MYKRQERAREGGLLDDAASSAAFAREMTALLACMSDPVARDLATADVATRMRMAADNLRGAVRMAGRRKGQEQAQSAERKTAAEVPRHPPVKMDRAVAVLCELALQNSRAQGLIVDRIEELLEPMRLLQGGGILKKILARLPSPDSPAAVQAFLASLPQPERDALGMLNLEPIPIPDVDRSVQEACSGIAKAALERHIASLMAELADPSTDAARRLELSKLSVDLKRLLGTM
;
A
#
# COMPACT_ATOMS: atom_id res chain seq x y z
N MET A 1 -29.37 -16.54 -27.50
CA MET A 1 -30.36 -16.37 -26.42
C MET A 1 -31.57 -17.29 -26.55
N TYR A 2 -32.28 -17.32 -27.67
CA TYR A 2 -33.53 -18.11 -27.88
C TYR A 2 -33.41 -19.60 -27.53
N LYS A 3 -32.34 -20.30 -27.98
CA LYS A 3 -32.15 -21.73 -27.73
C LYS A 3 -32.02 -22.12 -26.23
N ARG A 4 -31.53 -21.23 -25.38
CA ARG A 4 -31.44 -21.48 -23.91
C ARG A 4 -32.79 -21.30 -23.21
N GLN A 5 -33.61 -20.35 -23.68
CA GLN A 5 -34.94 -20.16 -23.15
C GLN A 5 -35.93 -21.28 -23.52
N GLU A 6 -35.81 -21.84 -24.73
CA GLU A 6 -36.59 -23.01 -25.15
C GLU A 6 -36.22 -24.23 -24.32
N ARG A 7 -34.94 -24.52 -24.11
CA ARG A 7 -34.48 -25.63 -23.24
C ARG A 7 -34.94 -25.47 -21.79
N ALA A 8 -35.02 -24.24 -21.25
CA ALA A 8 -35.52 -24.02 -19.90
C ALA A 8 -37.03 -24.28 -19.77
N ARG A 9 -37.80 -24.05 -20.84
CA ARG A 9 -39.24 -24.38 -20.89
C ARG A 9 -39.46 -25.90 -21.03
N GLU A 10 -38.71 -26.56 -21.91
CA GLU A 10 -38.81 -27.99 -22.13
C GLU A 10 -38.36 -28.83 -20.93
N GLY A 11 -37.46 -28.27 -20.10
CA GLY A 11 -36.90 -28.93 -18.91
C GLY A 11 -37.69 -28.68 -17.61
N GLY A 12 -38.84 -27.98 -17.61
CA GLY A 12 -39.61 -27.68 -16.38
C GLY A 12 -38.92 -26.76 -15.38
N LEU A 13 -37.80 -26.12 -15.80
CA LEU A 13 -36.97 -25.27 -14.95
C LEU A 13 -37.69 -23.97 -14.46
N LEU A 14 -38.87 -23.68 -15.01
CA LEU A 14 -39.67 -22.51 -14.64
C LEU A 14 -40.85 -22.87 -13.71
N ASP A 15 -41.05 -24.15 -13.40
CA ASP A 15 -42.15 -24.60 -12.57
C ASP A 15 -41.84 -24.55 -11.06
N ASP A 16 -40.56 -24.45 -10.69
CA ASP A 16 -40.10 -24.27 -9.32
C ASP A 16 -39.55 -22.85 -9.11
N ALA A 17 -39.96 -22.21 -7.99
CA ALA A 17 -39.56 -20.83 -7.66
C ALA A 17 -38.06 -20.66 -7.52
N ALA A 18 -37.34 -21.68 -7.03
CA ALA A 18 -35.91 -21.64 -6.85
C ALA A 18 -35.17 -21.70 -8.21
N SER A 19 -35.63 -22.55 -9.11
CA SER A 19 -35.12 -22.69 -10.46
C SER A 19 -35.39 -21.46 -11.33
N SER A 20 -36.60 -20.88 -11.19
CA SER A 20 -36.94 -19.60 -11.81
C SER A 20 -36.04 -18.46 -11.34
N ALA A 21 -35.74 -18.38 -10.03
CA ALA A 21 -34.86 -17.37 -9.48
C ALA A 21 -33.41 -17.54 -9.94
N ALA A 22 -32.92 -18.78 -10.06
CA ALA A 22 -31.59 -19.07 -10.58
C ALA A 22 -31.47 -18.65 -12.05
N PHE A 23 -32.45 -18.99 -12.86
CA PHE A 23 -32.52 -18.59 -14.26
C PHE A 23 -32.62 -17.08 -14.44
N ALA A 24 -33.41 -16.39 -13.60
CA ALA A 24 -33.49 -14.92 -13.60
C ALA A 24 -32.12 -14.28 -13.34
N ARG A 25 -31.32 -14.80 -12.39
CA ARG A 25 -29.97 -14.31 -12.11
C ARG A 25 -29.02 -14.50 -13.30
N GLU A 26 -29.07 -15.68 -13.95
CA GLU A 26 -28.26 -15.95 -15.13
C GLU A 26 -28.61 -15.01 -16.30
N MET A 27 -29.92 -14.82 -16.56
CA MET A 27 -30.38 -13.88 -17.58
C MET A 27 -30.02 -12.44 -17.27
N THR A 28 -30.11 -12.02 -16.01
CA THR A 28 -29.69 -10.68 -15.55
C THR A 28 -28.19 -10.45 -15.84
N ALA A 29 -27.36 -11.44 -15.57
CA ALA A 29 -25.92 -11.35 -15.85
C ALA A 29 -25.61 -11.24 -17.34
N LEU A 30 -26.34 -11.99 -18.19
CA LEU A 30 -26.20 -11.92 -19.65
C LEU A 30 -26.68 -10.59 -20.23
N LEU A 31 -27.81 -10.06 -19.76
CA LEU A 31 -28.35 -8.77 -20.18
C LEU A 31 -27.42 -7.61 -19.77
N ALA A 32 -26.81 -7.69 -18.58
CA ALA A 32 -25.85 -6.69 -18.11
C ALA A 32 -24.56 -6.64 -18.98
N CYS A 33 -24.26 -7.69 -19.76
CA CYS A 33 -23.14 -7.74 -20.69
C CYS A 33 -23.40 -7.07 -22.05
N MET A 34 -24.63 -6.73 -22.36
CA MET A 34 -24.97 -6.08 -23.63
C MET A 34 -24.47 -4.62 -23.64
N SER A 35 -23.69 -4.26 -24.65
CA SER A 35 -23.12 -2.91 -24.80
C SER A 35 -24.14 -1.88 -25.25
N ASP A 36 -25.09 -2.27 -26.13
CA ASP A 36 -26.13 -1.38 -26.62
C ASP A 36 -27.25 -1.21 -25.58
N PRO A 37 -27.51 -0.01 -25.07
CA PRO A 37 -28.52 0.24 -24.05
C PRO A 37 -29.95 0.01 -24.56
N VAL A 38 -30.23 0.30 -25.83
CA VAL A 38 -31.56 0.14 -26.44
C VAL A 38 -31.87 -1.36 -26.63
N ALA A 39 -30.94 -2.10 -27.23
CA ALA A 39 -31.07 -3.53 -27.42
C ALA A 39 -31.19 -4.27 -26.05
N ARG A 40 -30.44 -3.81 -25.03
CA ARG A 40 -30.52 -4.34 -23.68
C ARG A 40 -31.90 -4.11 -23.04
N ASP A 41 -32.49 -2.93 -23.21
CA ASP A 41 -33.79 -2.59 -22.61
C ASP A 41 -34.91 -3.39 -23.28
N LEU A 42 -34.90 -3.54 -24.59
CA LEU A 42 -35.82 -4.38 -25.34
C LEU A 42 -35.70 -5.86 -24.93
N ALA A 43 -34.49 -6.38 -24.85
CA ALA A 43 -34.24 -7.76 -24.44
C ALA A 43 -34.67 -7.98 -22.98
N THR A 44 -34.52 -6.97 -22.09
CA THR A 44 -34.98 -7.04 -20.70
C THR A 44 -36.49 -7.13 -20.61
N ALA A 45 -37.21 -6.34 -21.42
CA ALA A 45 -38.67 -6.37 -21.47
C ALA A 45 -39.22 -7.73 -22.01
N ASP A 46 -38.57 -8.28 -23.06
CA ASP A 46 -38.96 -9.60 -23.60
C ASP A 46 -38.72 -10.72 -22.58
N VAL A 47 -37.58 -10.73 -21.89
CA VAL A 47 -37.28 -11.71 -20.84
C VAL A 47 -38.25 -11.59 -19.68
N ALA A 48 -38.57 -10.36 -19.22
CA ALA A 48 -39.51 -10.14 -18.14
C ALA A 48 -40.90 -10.69 -18.47
N THR A 49 -41.40 -10.42 -19.70
CA THR A 49 -42.66 -10.93 -20.18
C THR A 49 -42.69 -12.47 -20.17
N ARG A 50 -41.65 -13.10 -20.66
CA ARG A 50 -41.55 -14.58 -20.70
C ARG A 50 -41.44 -15.22 -19.34
N MET A 51 -40.83 -14.53 -18.38
CA MET A 51 -40.71 -14.98 -16.99
C MET A 51 -41.88 -14.60 -16.12
N ARG A 52 -42.91 -13.92 -16.66
CA ARG A 52 -44.03 -13.36 -15.92
C ARG A 52 -43.63 -12.48 -14.73
N MET A 53 -42.54 -11.73 -14.90
CA MET A 53 -42.04 -10.78 -13.91
C MET A 53 -42.31 -9.34 -14.33
N ALA A 54 -42.38 -8.44 -13.36
CA ALA A 54 -42.45 -7.01 -13.67
C ALA A 54 -41.14 -6.54 -14.31
N ALA A 55 -41.25 -5.88 -15.47
CA ALA A 55 -40.08 -5.42 -16.24
C ALA A 55 -39.16 -4.50 -15.44
N ASP A 56 -39.74 -3.67 -14.54
CA ASP A 56 -38.97 -2.74 -13.71
C ASP A 56 -38.08 -3.44 -12.68
N ASN A 57 -38.53 -4.58 -12.14
CA ASN A 57 -37.73 -5.39 -11.22
C ASN A 57 -36.48 -5.98 -11.95
N LEU A 58 -36.68 -6.48 -13.17
CA LEU A 58 -35.59 -7.01 -13.96
C LEU A 58 -34.63 -5.90 -14.43
N ARG A 59 -35.14 -4.72 -14.83
CA ARG A 59 -34.35 -3.54 -15.16
C ARG A 59 -33.47 -3.09 -13.98
N GLY A 60 -34.07 -3.07 -12.78
CA GLY A 60 -33.33 -2.77 -11.54
C GLY A 60 -32.18 -3.74 -11.30
N ALA A 61 -32.45 -5.04 -11.42
CA ALA A 61 -31.45 -6.10 -11.25
C ALA A 61 -30.32 -6.01 -12.31
N VAL A 62 -30.65 -5.76 -13.59
CA VAL A 62 -29.68 -5.59 -14.68
C VAL A 62 -28.77 -4.37 -14.44
N ARG A 63 -29.33 -3.24 -13.98
CA ARG A 63 -28.53 -2.05 -13.62
C ARG A 63 -27.58 -2.32 -12.46
N MET A 64 -28.02 -3.02 -11.44
CA MET A 64 -27.17 -3.40 -10.29
C MET A 64 -26.06 -4.37 -10.69
N ALA A 65 -26.38 -5.36 -11.53
CA ALA A 65 -25.40 -6.30 -12.05
C ALA A 65 -24.33 -5.59 -12.93
N GLY A 66 -24.77 -4.64 -13.77
CA GLY A 66 -23.86 -3.83 -14.59
C GLY A 66 -22.92 -2.96 -13.75
N ARG A 67 -23.41 -2.36 -12.65
CA ARG A 67 -22.57 -1.58 -11.71
C ARG A 67 -21.56 -2.46 -11.00
N ARG A 68 -21.95 -3.64 -10.50
CA ARG A 68 -21.03 -4.60 -9.87
C ARG A 68 -19.95 -5.04 -10.84
N LYS A 69 -20.30 -5.37 -12.07
CA LYS A 69 -19.35 -5.76 -13.11
C LYS A 69 -18.41 -4.62 -13.50
N GLY A 70 -18.92 -3.38 -13.57
CA GLY A 70 -18.08 -2.20 -13.79
C GLY A 70 -17.09 -1.97 -12.64
N GLN A 71 -17.51 -2.16 -11.38
CA GLN A 71 -16.62 -2.12 -10.22
C GLN A 71 -15.61 -3.27 -10.18
N GLU A 72 -16.04 -4.49 -10.49
CA GLU A 72 -15.15 -5.66 -10.59
C GLU A 72 -14.17 -5.52 -11.76
N GLN A 73 -14.58 -4.95 -12.89
CA GLN A 73 -13.70 -4.64 -14.02
C GLN A 73 -12.74 -3.49 -13.71
N ALA A 74 -13.18 -2.43 -13.05
CA ALA A 74 -12.30 -1.37 -12.58
C ALA A 74 -11.28 -1.89 -11.56
N GLN A 75 -11.70 -2.67 -10.56
CA GLN A 75 -10.80 -3.34 -9.62
C GLN A 75 -9.92 -4.40 -10.28
N SER A 76 -10.41 -5.09 -11.31
CA SER A 76 -9.63 -6.07 -12.07
C SER A 76 -8.67 -5.39 -13.06
N ALA A 77 -9.02 -4.22 -13.61
CA ALA A 77 -8.11 -3.38 -14.39
C ALA A 77 -7.03 -2.77 -13.49
N GLU A 78 -7.40 -2.27 -12.31
CA GLU A 78 -6.44 -1.84 -11.29
C GLU A 78 -5.55 -3.00 -10.81
N ARG A 79 -6.12 -4.20 -10.64
CA ARG A 79 -5.33 -5.41 -10.33
C ARG A 79 -4.47 -5.89 -11.49
N LYS A 80 -4.90 -5.76 -12.75
CA LYS A 80 -4.09 -6.12 -13.92
C LYS A 80 -2.99 -5.12 -14.21
N THR A 81 -3.23 -3.82 -14.07
CA THR A 81 -2.17 -2.81 -14.13
C THR A 81 -1.21 -2.93 -12.96
N ALA A 82 -1.68 -3.36 -11.76
CA ALA A 82 -0.82 -3.71 -10.64
C ALA A 82 -0.09 -5.06 -10.80
N ALA A 83 -0.53 -5.94 -11.70
CA ALA A 83 0.11 -7.25 -11.92
C ALA A 83 1.21 -7.24 -12.99
N GLU A 84 1.27 -6.22 -13.85
CA GLU A 84 2.33 -6.08 -14.87
C GLU A 84 3.50 -5.20 -14.43
N VAL A 85 3.38 -4.48 -13.31
CA VAL A 85 4.53 -3.88 -12.68
C VAL A 85 5.24 -4.97 -11.88
N PRO A 86 6.54 -5.26 -12.14
CA PRO A 86 7.28 -6.19 -11.32
C PRO A 86 7.13 -5.74 -9.87
N ARG A 87 6.48 -6.57 -9.04
CA ARG A 87 6.28 -6.29 -7.61
C ARG A 87 7.65 -6.33 -6.96
N HIS A 88 8.33 -5.20 -6.96
CA HIS A 88 9.46 -5.06 -6.08
C HIS A 88 8.95 -5.31 -4.65
N PRO A 89 9.67 -6.12 -3.85
CA PRO A 89 9.27 -6.30 -2.46
C PRO A 89 9.13 -4.92 -1.81
N PRO A 90 8.09 -4.71 -0.99
CA PRO A 90 7.88 -3.42 -0.36
C PRO A 90 9.14 -3.04 0.41
N VAL A 91 9.63 -1.82 0.19
CA VAL A 91 10.76 -1.30 0.95
C VAL A 91 10.32 -1.20 2.39
N LYS A 92 10.85 -2.09 3.24
CA LYS A 92 10.63 -1.97 4.68
C LYS A 92 11.35 -0.71 5.17
N MET A 93 10.72 0.00 6.06
CA MET A 93 11.28 1.21 6.67
C MET A 93 11.38 1.00 8.18
N ASP A 94 12.55 1.27 8.75
CA ASP A 94 12.72 1.26 10.20
C ASP A 94 11.88 2.38 10.83
N ARG A 95 11.25 2.11 11.96
CA ARG A 95 10.32 3.04 12.61
C ARG A 95 10.96 4.42 12.89
N ALA A 96 12.21 4.44 13.31
CA ALA A 96 12.92 5.69 13.58
C ALA A 96 13.10 6.52 12.29
N VAL A 97 13.38 5.85 11.14
CA VAL A 97 13.47 6.52 9.83
C VAL A 97 12.11 7.02 9.38
N ALA A 98 11.05 6.23 9.58
CA ALA A 98 9.67 6.60 9.25
C ALA A 98 9.26 7.89 9.96
N VAL A 99 9.51 8.00 11.27
CA VAL A 99 9.21 9.20 12.07
C VAL A 99 9.95 10.43 11.53
N LEU A 100 11.23 10.33 11.19
CA LEU A 100 11.96 11.46 10.61
C LEU A 100 11.46 11.84 9.22
N CYS A 101 11.05 10.86 8.40
CA CYS A 101 10.41 11.14 7.11
C CYS A 101 9.09 11.89 7.27
N GLU A 102 8.25 11.47 8.23
CA GLU A 102 7.00 12.16 8.57
C GLU A 102 7.27 13.61 9.01
N LEU A 103 8.14 13.81 9.99
CA LEU A 103 8.50 15.14 10.49
C LEU A 103 9.04 16.05 9.39
N ALA A 104 9.93 15.53 8.53
CA ALA A 104 10.54 16.30 7.44
C ALA A 104 9.52 16.68 6.33
N LEU A 105 8.48 15.87 6.11
CA LEU A 105 7.46 16.14 5.08
C LEU A 105 6.24 16.91 5.60
N GLN A 106 6.05 16.96 6.91
CA GLN A 106 4.89 17.61 7.54
C GLN A 106 5.19 19.02 8.10
N ASN A 107 6.45 19.31 8.44
CA ASN A 107 6.77 20.51 9.19
C ASN A 107 8.10 21.15 8.74
N SER A 108 8.05 22.39 8.26
CA SER A 108 9.22 23.12 7.75
C SER A 108 10.28 23.36 8.82
N ARG A 109 9.87 23.61 10.08
CA ARG A 109 10.82 23.78 11.20
C ARG A 109 11.52 22.46 11.52
N ALA A 110 10.76 21.35 11.56
CA ALA A 110 11.34 20.03 11.76
C ALA A 110 12.34 19.69 10.65
N GLN A 111 11.99 19.97 9.40
CA GLN A 111 12.86 19.77 8.24
C GLN A 111 14.19 20.53 8.41
N GLY A 112 14.16 21.81 8.81
CA GLY A 112 15.36 22.59 9.08
C GLY A 112 16.23 21.99 10.18
N LEU A 113 15.62 21.64 11.32
CA LEU A 113 16.34 21.01 12.46
C LEU A 113 16.98 19.66 12.11
N ILE A 114 16.35 18.88 11.22
CA ILE A 114 16.92 17.61 10.75
C ILE A 114 18.10 17.87 9.81
N VAL A 115 18.00 18.89 8.95
CA VAL A 115 19.11 19.30 8.06
C VAL A 115 20.32 19.76 8.86
N ASP A 116 20.11 20.56 9.92
CA ASP A 116 21.19 21.02 10.79
C ASP A 116 21.97 19.87 11.47
N ARG A 117 21.32 18.69 11.61
CA ARG A 117 21.93 17.49 12.21
C ARG A 117 22.27 16.41 11.17
N ILE A 118 22.29 16.75 9.88
CA ILE A 118 22.46 15.76 8.83
C ILE A 118 23.78 14.97 8.96
N GLU A 119 24.86 15.63 9.37
CA GLU A 119 26.18 15.01 9.52
C GLU A 119 26.15 13.90 10.58
N GLU A 120 25.44 14.10 11.68
CA GLU A 120 25.27 13.10 12.75
C GLU A 120 24.42 11.91 12.30
N LEU A 121 23.50 12.13 11.34
CA LEU A 121 22.55 11.14 10.87
C LEU A 121 23.07 10.29 9.69
N LEU A 122 24.04 10.79 8.90
CA LEU A 122 24.48 10.13 7.66
C LEU A 122 24.96 8.69 7.87
N GLU A 123 25.84 8.46 8.84
CA GLU A 123 26.35 7.11 9.10
C GLU A 123 25.30 6.19 9.71
N PRO A 124 24.55 6.60 10.77
CA PRO A 124 23.46 5.79 11.29
C PRO A 124 22.41 5.40 10.24
N MET A 125 22.01 6.34 9.36
CA MET A 125 21.01 6.08 8.31
C MET A 125 21.45 5.01 7.30
N ARG A 126 22.74 4.82 7.05
CA ARG A 126 23.25 3.79 6.14
C ARG A 126 22.95 2.38 6.63
N LEU A 127 22.88 2.20 7.93
CA LEU A 127 22.62 0.91 8.57
C LEU A 127 21.11 0.57 8.63
N LEU A 128 20.25 1.56 8.40
CA LEU A 128 18.79 1.44 8.60
C LEU A 128 18.05 1.27 7.27
N GLN A 129 16.98 0.44 7.32
CA GLN A 129 16.10 0.29 6.18
C GLN A 129 15.29 1.58 5.99
N GLY A 130 15.25 2.06 4.74
CA GLY A 130 14.59 3.34 4.42
C GLY A 130 15.49 4.57 4.56
N GLY A 131 16.70 4.47 5.11
CA GLY A 131 17.62 5.60 5.24
C GLY A 131 17.94 6.30 3.92
N GLY A 132 17.97 5.55 2.80
CA GLY A 132 18.09 6.11 1.46
C GLY A 132 16.92 7.01 1.07
N ILE A 133 15.70 6.74 1.55
CA ILE A 133 14.51 7.56 1.30
C ILE A 133 14.65 8.88 2.06
N LEU A 134 14.99 8.84 3.36
CA LEU A 134 15.23 10.02 4.17
C LEU A 134 16.33 10.91 3.55
N LYS A 135 17.43 10.31 3.07
CA LYS A 135 18.49 11.04 2.35
C LYS A 135 17.96 11.76 1.11
N LYS A 136 17.05 11.16 0.34
CA LYS A 136 16.42 11.80 -0.83
C LYS A 136 15.51 12.97 -0.43
N ILE A 137 14.75 12.83 0.67
CA ILE A 137 13.93 13.93 1.22
C ILE A 137 14.83 15.11 1.58
N LEU A 138 15.91 14.86 2.33
CA LEU A 138 16.83 15.89 2.78
C LEU A 138 17.67 16.51 1.65
N ALA A 139 17.90 15.77 0.57
CA ALA A 139 18.59 16.30 -0.62
C ALA A 139 17.71 17.21 -1.49
N ARG A 140 16.37 16.98 -1.51
CA ARG A 140 15.42 17.74 -2.34
C ARG A 140 14.64 18.79 -1.58
N LEU A 141 14.50 18.63 -0.28
CA LEU A 141 13.80 19.53 0.64
C LEU A 141 12.42 19.97 0.10
N PRO A 142 11.50 19.05 -0.19
CA PRO A 142 10.17 19.44 -0.64
C PRO A 142 9.52 20.28 0.46
N SER A 143 8.96 21.44 0.09
CA SER A 143 8.33 22.34 1.06
C SER A 143 7.11 21.68 1.71
N PRO A 144 7.11 21.42 3.04
CA PRO A 144 5.99 20.82 3.74
C PRO A 144 4.72 21.69 3.70
N ASP A 145 4.90 23.02 3.59
CA ASP A 145 3.80 23.98 3.54
C ASP A 145 3.08 23.97 2.17
N SER A 146 3.63 23.26 1.18
CA SER A 146 3.05 23.12 -0.14
C SER A 146 2.71 21.65 -0.44
N PRO A 147 1.44 21.24 -0.28
CA PRO A 147 1.00 19.88 -0.63
C PRO A 147 1.37 19.49 -2.06
N ALA A 148 1.34 20.44 -3.00
CA ALA A 148 1.74 20.21 -4.39
C ALA A 148 3.23 19.86 -4.52
N ALA A 149 4.12 20.50 -3.74
CA ALA A 149 5.55 20.21 -3.75
C ALA A 149 5.83 18.82 -3.16
N VAL A 150 5.16 18.44 -2.07
CA VAL A 150 5.26 17.11 -1.49
C VAL A 150 4.76 16.04 -2.47
N GLN A 151 3.61 16.25 -3.13
CA GLN A 151 3.08 15.32 -4.13
C GLN A 151 4.01 15.19 -5.34
N ALA A 152 4.57 16.29 -5.84
CA ALA A 152 5.53 16.27 -6.94
C ALA A 152 6.81 15.51 -6.56
N PHE A 153 7.29 15.67 -5.32
CA PHE A 153 8.40 14.91 -4.77
C PHE A 153 8.07 13.41 -4.73
N LEU A 154 6.92 13.02 -4.15
CA LEU A 154 6.47 11.63 -4.08
C LEU A 154 6.36 11.01 -5.48
N ALA A 155 5.79 11.74 -6.45
CA ALA A 155 5.66 11.29 -7.83
C ALA A 155 7.03 11.05 -8.51
N SER A 156 8.08 11.73 -8.06
CA SER A 156 9.45 11.57 -8.60
C SER A 156 10.21 10.35 -8.07
N LEU A 157 9.68 9.69 -7.03
CA LEU A 157 10.32 8.52 -6.43
C LEU A 157 9.96 7.24 -7.19
N PRO A 158 10.84 6.21 -7.16
CA PRO A 158 10.51 4.87 -7.60
C PRO A 158 9.27 4.34 -6.86
N GLN A 159 8.48 3.48 -7.54
CA GLN A 159 7.23 2.95 -6.97
C GLN A 159 7.39 2.31 -5.58
N PRO A 160 8.41 1.47 -5.31
CA PRO A 160 8.57 0.84 -3.99
C PRO A 160 8.80 1.85 -2.86
N GLU A 161 9.52 2.95 -3.13
CA GLU A 161 9.79 4.02 -2.16
C GLU A 161 8.54 4.89 -1.95
N ARG A 162 7.79 5.14 -3.02
CA ARG A 162 6.51 5.84 -2.97
C ARG A 162 5.48 5.08 -2.12
N ASP A 163 5.39 3.76 -2.33
CA ASP A 163 4.50 2.90 -1.57
C ASP A 163 4.88 2.89 -0.07
N ALA A 164 6.19 2.86 0.24
CA ALA A 164 6.68 2.92 1.61
C ALA A 164 6.31 4.25 2.30
N LEU A 165 6.45 5.38 1.61
CA LEU A 165 6.04 6.69 2.13
C LEU A 165 4.51 6.86 2.17
N GLY A 166 3.78 6.24 1.24
CA GLY A 166 2.31 6.25 1.22
C GLY A 166 1.67 5.53 2.40
N MET A 167 2.43 4.68 3.12
CA MET A 167 1.99 4.06 4.37
C MET A 167 2.16 4.97 5.60
N LEU A 168 2.87 6.09 5.46
CA LEU A 168 3.06 7.06 6.53
C LEU A 168 1.86 8.01 6.59
N ASN A 169 1.57 8.50 7.78
CA ASN A 169 0.60 9.57 7.93
C ASN A 169 1.26 10.90 7.53
N LEU A 170 0.96 11.39 6.34
CA LEU A 170 1.50 12.66 5.83
C LEU A 170 0.53 13.84 6.02
N GLU A 171 -0.57 13.64 6.77
CA GLU A 171 -1.46 14.75 7.13
C GLU A 171 -0.76 15.69 8.13
N PRO A 172 -0.88 17.00 7.96
CA PRO A 172 -0.30 17.96 8.89
C PRO A 172 -0.90 17.78 10.29
N ILE A 173 -0.12 17.27 11.23
CA ILE A 173 -0.52 17.15 12.63
C ILE A 173 0.16 18.27 13.40
N PRO A 174 -0.56 19.05 14.24
CA PRO A 174 0.08 20.01 15.11
C PRO A 174 1.01 19.30 16.09
N ILE A 175 2.31 19.56 15.98
CA ILE A 175 3.34 18.99 16.86
C ILE A 175 3.57 20.01 17.96
N PRO A 176 3.24 19.71 19.23
CA PRO A 176 3.34 20.68 20.33
C PRO A 176 4.76 21.17 20.58
N ASP A 177 5.74 20.28 20.47
CA ASP A 177 7.17 20.58 20.65
C ASP A 177 7.98 19.92 19.53
N VAL A 178 8.21 20.70 18.48
CA VAL A 178 8.93 20.22 17.28
C VAL A 178 10.39 19.91 17.60
N ASP A 179 11.05 20.76 18.41
CA ASP A 179 12.47 20.60 18.74
C ASP A 179 12.69 19.28 19.48
N ARG A 180 11.87 19.02 20.49
CA ARG A 180 11.92 17.78 21.26
C ARG A 180 11.61 16.57 20.39
N SER A 181 10.58 16.64 19.54
CA SER A 181 10.20 15.53 18.65
C SER A 181 11.31 15.17 17.68
N VAL A 182 11.97 16.15 17.09
CA VAL A 182 13.14 15.95 16.22
C VAL A 182 14.30 15.34 16.99
N GLN A 183 14.59 15.86 18.20
CA GLN A 183 15.66 15.31 19.04
C GLN A 183 15.44 13.85 19.42
N GLU A 184 14.22 13.51 19.84
CA GLU A 184 13.84 12.12 20.16
C GLU A 184 13.93 11.21 18.94
N ALA A 185 13.51 11.69 17.77
CA ALA A 185 13.59 10.93 16.53
C ALA A 185 15.03 10.72 16.06
N CYS A 186 15.90 11.74 16.16
CA CYS A 186 17.34 11.62 15.85
C CYS A 186 18.04 10.64 16.81
N SER A 187 17.75 10.72 18.11
CA SER A 187 18.25 9.75 19.10
C SER A 187 17.76 8.34 18.79
N GLY A 188 16.51 8.20 18.34
CA GLY A 188 15.94 6.93 17.88
C GLY A 188 16.69 6.32 16.69
N ILE A 189 17.14 7.14 15.73
CA ILE A 189 17.99 6.71 14.60
C ILE A 189 19.35 6.19 15.10
N ALA A 190 20.01 6.95 15.97
CA ALA A 190 21.31 6.55 16.51
C ALA A 190 21.20 5.23 17.29
N LYS A 191 20.18 5.10 18.13
CA LYS A 191 19.89 3.88 18.89
C LYS A 191 19.60 2.68 17.98
N ALA A 192 18.71 2.83 17.01
CA ALA A 192 18.36 1.75 16.08
C ALA A 192 19.55 1.30 15.22
N ALA A 193 20.40 2.23 14.78
CA ALA A 193 21.62 1.92 14.05
C ALA A 193 22.62 1.13 14.92
N LEU A 194 22.76 1.54 16.19
CA LEU A 194 23.64 0.85 17.14
C LEU A 194 23.15 -0.58 17.45
N GLU A 195 21.84 -0.74 17.67
CA GLU A 195 21.21 -2.05 17.85
C GLU A 195 21.45 -2.96 16.63
N ARG A 196 21.30 -2.43 15.43
CA ARG A 196 21.54 -3.17 14.19
C ARG A 196 23.01 -3.54 14.00
N HIS A 197 23.94 -2.63 14.34
CA HIS A 197 25.37 -2.92 14.31
C HIS A 197 25.72 -4.04 15.30
N ILE A 198 25.22 -3.98 16.53
CA ILE A 198 25.39 -5.05 17.53
C ILE A 198 24.84 -6.39 16.99
N ALA A 199 23.65 -6.39 16.38
CA ALA A 199 23.06 -7.60 15.82
C ALA A 199 23.93 -8.19 14.69
N SER A 200 24.52 -7.34 13.83
CA SER A 200 25.46 -7.76 12.78
C SER A 200 26.72 -8.40 13.36
N LEU A 201 27.31 -7.76 14.38
CA LEU A 201 28.50 -8.33 15.08
C LEU A 201 28.19 -9.66 15.75
N MET A 202 27.01 -9.79 16.37
CA MET A 202 26.58 -11.05 16.98
C MET A 202 26.35 -12.16 15.95
N ALA A 203 25.86 -11.82 14.75
CA ALA A 203 25.74 -12.77 13.65
C ALA A 203 27.09 -13.24 13.13
N GLU A 204 28.08 -12.32 13.01
CA GLU A 204 29.47 -12.65 12.63
C GLU A 204 30.16 -13.52 13.70
N LEU A 205 29.89 -13.25 14.99
CA LEU A 205 30.38 -14.07 16.10
C LEU A 205 29.82 -15.50 16.09
N ALA A 206 28.59 -15.67 15.64
CA ALA A 206 27.92 -16.97 15.56
C ALA A 206 28.38 -17.80 14.35
N ASP A 207 29.04 -17.17 13.36
CA ASP A 207 29.55 -17.87 12.19
C ASP A 207 30.71 -18.80 12.58
N PRO A 208 30.60 -20.12 12.32
CA PRO A 208 31.66 -21.08 12.66
C PRO A 208 32.96 -20.83 11.85
N SER A 209 32.90 -20.14 10.74
CA SER A 209 34.06 -19.81 9.90
C SER A 209 34.94 -18.67 10.46
N THR A 210 34.42 -17.90 11.43
CA THR A 210 35.15 -16.79 12.05
C THR A 210 36.31 -17.32 12.92
N ASP A 211 37.52 -16.80 12.66
CA ASP A 211 38.70 -17.22 13.42
C ASP A 211 38.69 -16.75 14.90
N ALA A 212 39.53 -17.38 15.74
CA ALA A 212 39.54 -17.11 17.19
C ALA A 212 39.97 -15.66 17.52
N ALA A 213 40.91 -15.08 16.77
CA ALA A 213 41.38 -13.72 17.00
C ALA A 213 40.28 -12.72 16.68
N ARG A 214 39.61 -12.90 15.53
CA ARG A 214 38.48 -12.07 15.11
C ARG A 214 37.28 -12.17 16.08
N ARG A 215 36.99 -13.37 16.59
CA ARG A 215 35.96 -13.55 17.61
C ARG A 215 36.23 -12.74 18.88
N LEU A 216 37.47 -12.69 19.32
CA LEU A 216 37.82 -11.90 20.51
C LEU A 216 37.65 -10.40 20.28
N GLU A 217 38.02 -9.88 19.10
CA GLU A 217 37.83 -8.48 18.72
C GLU A 217 36.34 -8.14 18.67
N LEU A 218 35.53 -8.94 17.96
CA LEU A 218 34.08 -8.75 17.85
C LEU A 218 33.39 -8.78 19.20
N SER A 219 33.81 -9.68 20.09
CA SER A 219 33.28 -9.78 21.46
C SER A 219 33.53 -8.50 22.24
N LYS A 220 34.76 -7.97 22.23
CA LYS A 220 35.11 -6.69 22.89
C LYS A 220 34.26 -5.55 22.34
N LEU A 221 34.21 -5.40 20.99
CA LEU A 221 33.47 -4.35 20.33
C LEU A 221 31.97 -4.42 20.68
N SER A 222 31.38 -5.64 20.70
CA SER A 222 29.96 -5.81 21.04
C SER A 222 29.64 -5.40 22.49
N VAL A 223 30.57 -5.62 23.43
CA VAL A 223 30.42 -5.18 24.82
C VAL A 223 30.47 -3.66 24.93
N ASP A 224 31.44 -3.02 24.25
CA ASP A 224 31.58 -1.58 24.26
C ASP A 224 30.34 -0.87 23.65
N LEU A 225 29.84 -1.38 22.53
CA LEU A 225 28.62 -0.85 21.90
C LEU A 225 27.38 -1.06 22.78
N LYS A 226 27.24 -2.19 23.48
CA LYS A 226 26.15 -2.41 24.45
C LYS A 226 26.22 -1.45 25.63
N ARG A 227 27.41 -1.09 26.10
CA ARG A 227 27.56 -0.05 27.13
C ARG A 227 27.08 1.30 26.63
N LEU A 228 27.50 1.71 25.41
CA LEU A 228 27.01 2.95 24.79
C LEU A 228 25.51 2.97 24.63
N LEU A 229 24.90 1.87 24.23
CA LEU A 229 23.45 1.73 24.11
C LEU A 229 22.73 1.93 25.46
N GLY A 230 23.33 1.47 26.56
CA GLY A 230 22.76 1.61 27.91
C GLY A 230 22.87 3.01 28.49
N THR A 231 23.67 3.91 27.88
CA THR A 231 23.82 5.32 28.31
C THR A 231 22.99 6.30 27.49
N MET A 232 22.36 5.87 26.39
CA MET A 232 21.48 6.65 25.51
C MET A 232 20.04 6.57 25.99
#